data_b9538408feeeb77b1ad5a741965e7845
#
_entry.id   b9538408feeeb77b1ad5a741965e7845
#
_cell.length_a   1.000
_cell.length_b   1.000
_cell.length_c   1.000
_cell.angle_alpha   90.00
_cell.angle_beta   90.00
_cell.angle_gamma   90.00
#
_symmetry.space_group_name_H-M   'P 1'
#
loop_
_entity.id
_entity.type
_entity.pdbx_description
1 polymer ?
#
loop_
_entity_poly.entity_id
_entity_poly.type
_entity_poly.pdbx_seq_one_letter_code
_entity_poly.pdbx_strand_id
1 'polypeptide(L)'
;MKRPVGLLYSADQVPPPSIVLFSALQHMAAMAVTLVFPIIIAREAGLSAAQQTDVVSLSMLAIGVATILICLRSRFIGSGYLCPAGFTGIYLGPSLFALHLGGLSLVLGMTVVAGLMQFAIAPLLRRLRPLLPPEIAGLVIAIIGLSLAVLGVRYSLGVTESGAIQPAYCAVAGVSLTVMVVLNVWSTGFLKLFCVLIGIATGYAASMLLGLFEVASLAPPEGVGLLHLPDTGHLGWSFDLATLVPFGVAAIAATLRIMGDVSNAQRQDDAEWTRPEFGSITGAVAANGAASAFCGLVGSPGINSYSASVGLAGATGITSRSVGYTAGGIYAALAFVPVAGAAMVSMPAPVIGAVLFFVSAFIFTSGMQMVTARMLDARKSTVIGFSFAMAVMADIYRDVFAAAPELLKPIFDNSLVLGTVCAVLLNLVMRIGVRRRVRLALAAQELEREAVERFLFENGARWAARRDVVSRAVFGVVQVLEVIGTPLG
;
A
#
# COMPACT_ATOMS: atom_id res chain seq x y z
N MET A 1 -13.12 21.15 15.06
CA MET A 1 -13.02 20.68 13.67
C MET A 1 -14.11 21.35 12.85
N LYS A 2 -13.71 22.08 11.82
CA LYS A 2 -14.66 22.71 10.90
C LYS A 2 -14.98 21.74 9.78
N ARG A 3 -16.28 21.53 9.50
CA ARG A 3 -16.73 20.53 8.54
C ARG A 3 -16.30 20.94 7.12
N PRO A 4 -15.59 20.09 6.37
CA PRO A 4 -15.27 20.35 4.97
C PRO A 4 -16.51 20.45 4.09
N VAL A 5 -16.43 21.23 3.02
CA VAL A 5 -17.49 21.29 2.00
C VAL A 5 -17.57 19.94 1.31
N GLY A 6 -18.78 19.36 1.25
CA GLY A 6 -19.02 18.02 0.65
C GLY A 6 -18.94 16.85 1.64
N LEU A 7 -18.54 17.05 2.90
CA LEU A 7 -18.60 16.02 3.92
C LEU A 7 -20.06 15.80 4.38
N LEU A 8 -20.59 14.61 4.15
CA LEU A 8 -21.95 14.23 4.55
C LEU A 8 -21.99 13.71 6.00
N TYR A 9 -21.06 12.82 6.34
CA TYR A 9 -20.95 12.22 7.68
C TYR A 9 -19.48 12.15 8.09
N SER A 10 -19.15 12.77 9.23
CA SER A 10 -17.79 12.75 9.81
C SER A 10 -17.49 11.43 10.54
N ALA A 11 -16.22 11.23 10.89
CA ALA A 11 -15.73 10.00 11.52
C ALA A 11 -16.53 9.56 12.77
N ASP A 12 -17.00 10.50 13.57
CA ASP A 12 -17.74 10.24 14.82
C ASP A 12 -19.28 10.17 14.65
N GLN A 13 -19.80 10.53 13.48
CA GLN A 13 -21.23 10.48 13.20
C GLN A 13 -21.64 9.08 12.71
N VAL A 14 -22.82 8.63 13.11
CA VAL A 14 -23.39 7.36 12.65
C VAL A 14 -24.49 7.67 11.62
N PRO A 15 -24.26 7.34 10.33
CA PRO A 15 -25.30 7.48 9.30
C PRO A 15 -26.47 6.54 9.53
N PRO A 16 -27.62 6.76 8.85
CA PRO A 16 -28.72 5.78 8.81
C PRO A 16 -28.23 4.38 8.37
N PRO A 17 -28.81 3.28 8.89
CA PRO A 17 -28.34 1.92 8.63
C PRO A 17 -28.21 1.57 7.14
N SER A 18 -29.12 2.06 6.29
CA SER A 18 -29.06 1.86 4.84
C SER A 18 -27.82 2.49 4.23
N ILE A 19 -27.46 3.72 4.63
CA ILE A 19 -26.27 4.42 4.14
C ILE A 19 -24.99 3.69 4.64
N VAL A 20 -24.97 3.26 5.90
CA VAL A 20 -23.85 2.48 6.45
C VAL A 20 -23.66 1.19 5.65
N LEU A 21 -24.74 0.44 5.39
CA LEU A 21 -24.67 -0.81 4.65
C LEU A 21 -24.20 -0.61 3.21
N PHE A 22 -24.79 0.35 2.46
CA PHE A 22 -24.38 0.64 1.09
C PHE A 22 -22.92 1.10 1.01
N SER A 23 -22.51 1.99 1.90
CA SER A 23 -21.11 2.43 1.96
C SER A 23 -20.18 1.29 2.36
N ALA A 24 -20.55 0.43 3.30
CA ALA A 24 -19.78 -0.75 3.66
C ALA A 24 -19.58 -1.70 2.47
N LEU A 25 -20.65 -1.98 1.71
CA LEU A 25 -20.56 -2.81 0.50
C LEU A 25 -19.65 -2.18 -0.57
N GLN A 26 -19.67 -0.85 -0.74
CA GLN A 26 -18.76 -0.16 -1.64
C GLN A 26 -17.29 -0.33 -1.20
N HIS A 27 -17.00 -0.15 0.08
CA HIS A 27 -15.66 -0.36 0.62
C HIS A 27 -15.23 -1.82 0.48
N MET A 28 -16.12 -2.77 0.75
CA MET A 28 -15.86 -4.20 0.58
C MET A 28 -15.51 -4.54 -0.87
N ALA A 29 -16.27 -4.02 -1.83
CA ALA A 29 -16.00 -4.22 -3.25
C ALA A 29 -14.62 -3.69 -3.65
N ALA A 30 -14.23 -2.53 -3.14
CA ALA A 30 -12.89 -1.99 -3.35
C ALA A 30 -11.79 -2.85 -2.71
N MET A 31 -12.04 -3.37 -1.49
CA MET A 31 -11.10 -4.21 -0.75
C MET A 31 -10.97 -5.62 -1.35
N ALA A 32 -12.03 -6.18 -1.98
CA ALA A 32 -12.05 -7.52 -2.58
C ALA A 32 -10.91 -7.73 -3.58
N VAL A 33 -10.55 -6.69 -4.33
CA VAL A 33 -9.42 -6.70 -5.27
C VAL A 33 -8.11 -7.10 -4.59
N THR A 34 -7.95 -6.77 -3.32
CA THR A 34 -6.71 -7.04 -2.58
C THR A 34 -6.56 -8.52 -2.20
N LEU A 35 -7.63 -9.31 -2.25
CA LEU A 35 -7.59 -10.76 -2.03
C LEU A 35 -6.78 -11.51 -3.10
N VAL A 36 -6.46 -10.85 -4.21
CA VAL A 36 -5.57 -11.42 -5.23
C VAL A 36 -4.18 -11.75 -4.65
N PHE A 37 -3.70 -11.01 -3.64
CA PHE A 37 -2.38 -11.26 -3.06
C PHE A 37 -2.30 -12.59 -2.28
N PRO A 38 -3.19 -12.92 -1.34
CA PRO A 38 -3.19 -14.24 -0.72
C PRO A 38 -3.45 -15.37 -1.71
N ILE A 39 -4.25 -15.15 -2.76
CA ILE A 39 -4.47 -16.16 -3.82
C ILE A 39 -3.16 -16.48 -4.53
N ILE A 40 -2.37 -15.46 -4.89
CA ILE A 40 -1.07 -15.67 -5.55
C ILE A 40 -0.13 -16.45 -4.63
N ILE A 41 -0.01 -16.08 -3.37
CA ILE A 41 0.86 -16.76 -2.40
C ILE A 41 0.42 -18.21 -2.23
N ALA A 42 -0.89 -18.48 -2.13
CA ALA A 42 -1.41 -19.83 -2.00
C ALA A 42 -1.17 -20.71 -3.26
N ARG A 43 -1.26 -20.11 -4.46
CA ARG A 43 -0.95 -20.79 -5.73
C ARG A 43 0.54 -21.09 -5.87
N GLU A 44 1.39 -20.10 -5.63
CA GLU A 44 2.85 -20.26 -5.69
C GLU A 44 3.36 -21.24 -4.60
N ALA A 45 2.62 -21.37 -3.49
CA ALA A 45 2.86 -22.41 -2.47
C ALA A 45 2.49 -23.82 -2.92
N GLY A 46 1.87 -23.99 -4.07
CA GLY A 46 1.43 -25.31 -4.58
C GLY A 46 0.30 -25.93 -3.78
N LEU A 47 -0.51 -25.11 -3.06
CA LEU A 47 -1.63 -25.60 -2.26
C LEU A 47 -2.74 -26.18 -3.15
N SER A 48 -3.43 -27.19 -2.65
CA SER A 48 -4.64 -27.71 -3.29
C SER A 48 -5.75 -26.67 -3.35
N ALA A 49 -6.71 -26.81 -4.26
CA ALA A 49 -7.81 -25.86 -4.41
C ALA A 49 -8.61 -25.67 -3.10
N ALA A 50 -8.78 -26.73 -2.30
CA ALA A 50 -9.42 -26.66 -0.99
C ALA A 50 -8.59 -25.79 -0.02
N GLN A 51 -7.30 -26.04 0.12
CA GLN A 51 -6.40 -25.27 0.96
C GLN A 51 -6.28 -23.80 0.52
N GLN A 52 -6.29 -23.54 -0.82
CA GLN A 52 -6.33 -22.17 -1.33
C GLN A 52 -7.62 -21.45 -0.88
N THR A 53 -8.76 -22.18 -0.91
CA THR A 53 -10.04 -21.64 -0.44
C THR A 53 -9.98 -21.31 1.06
N ASP A 54 -9.37 -22.18 1.88
CA ASP A 54 -9.18 -21.94 3.30
C ASP A 54 -8.29 -20.73 3.58
N VAL A 55 -7.16 -20.60 2.88
CA VAL A 55 -6.26 -19.41 2.98
C VAL A 55 -7.02 -18.13 2.62
N VAL A 56 -7.84 -18.14 1.58
CA VAL A 56 -8.63 -16.96 1.18
C VAL A 56 -9.72 -16.67 2.21
N SER A 57 -10.39 -17.68 2.74
CA SER A 57 -11.39 -17.52 3.81
C SER A 57 -10.75 -16.95 5.09
N LEU A 58 -9.62 -17.48 5.53
CA LEU A 58 -8.85 -16.94 6.65
C LEU A 58 -8.36 -15.51 6.36
N SER A 59 -8.03 -15.21 5.11
CA SER A 59 -7.68 -13.84 4.67
C SER A 59 -8.88 -12.90 4.72
N MET A 60 -10.10 -13.35 4.44
CA MET A 60 -11.31 -12.56 4.64
C MET A 60 -11.55 -12.27 6.13
N LEU A 61 -11.32 -13.24 7.02
CA LEU A 61 -11.37 -13.02 8.45
C LEU A 61 -10.34 -11.98 8.88
N ALA A 62 -9.11 -12.12 8.38
CA ALA A 62 -7.99 -11.24 8.71
C ALA A 62 -8.24 -9.79 8.28
N ILE A 63 -8.73 -9.55 7.05
CA ILE A 63 -9.06 -8.22 6.54
C ILE A 63 -10.22 -7.60 7.32
N GLY A 64 -11.20 -8.41 7.74
CA GLY A 64 -12.33 -7.98 8.57
C GLY A 64 -11.86 -7.47 9.93
N VAL A 65 -11.10 -8.29 10.65
CA VAL A 65 -10.53 -7.95 11.97
C VAL A 65 -9.59 -6.74 11.88
N ALA A 66 -8.70 -6.72 10.87
CA ALA A 66 -7.78 -5.61 10.64
C ALA A 66 -8.51 -4.29 10.40
N THR A 67 -9.57 -4.30 9.57
CA THR A 67 -10.38 -3.10 9.29
C THR A 67 -11.01 -2.57 10.57
N ILE A 68 -11.59 -3.44 11.40
CA ILE A 68 -12.15 -3.03 12.69
C ILE A 68 -11.07 -2.43 13.57
N LEU A 69 -9.93 -3.12 13.74
CA LEU A 69 -8.83 -2.67 14.59
C LEU A 69 -8.28 -1.30 14.17
N ILE A 70 -8.07 -1.08 12.87
CA ILE A 70 -7.53 0.19 12.36
C ILE A 70 -8.54 1.33 12.52
N CYS A 71 -9.85 1.06 12.34
CA CYS A 71 -10.90 2.07 12.49
C CYS A 71 -11.25 2.38 13.96
N LEU A 72 -10.80 1.55 14.92
CA LEU A 72 -11.06 1.79 16.34
C LEU A 72 -10.58 3.18 16.78
N ARG A 73 -11.33 3.78 17.72
CA ARG A 73 -10.90 4.97 18.46
C ARG A 73 -10.56 4.58 19.90
N SER A 74 -9.30 4.30 20.14
CA SER A 74 -8.79 3.97 21.46
C SER A 74 -7.56 4.84 21.76
N ARG A 75 -7.15 4.86 23.02
CA ARG A 75 -5.95 5.59 23.46
C ARG A 75 -4.65 5.00 22.88
N PHE A 76 -4.63 3.70 22.62
CA PHE A 76 -3.41 2.96 22.27
C PHE A 76 -3.43 2.32 20.87
N ILE A 77 -4.59 1.92 20.40
CA ILE A 77 -4.77 1.16 19.16
C ILE A 77 -5.91 1.79 18.34
N GLY A 78 -5.69 1.90 17.02
CA GLY A 78 -6.66 2.41 16.07
C GLY A 78 -6.41 3.85 15.66
N SER A 79 -6.89 4.19 14.46
CA SER A 79 -6.77 5.53 13.88
C SER A 79 -7.81 6.51 14.39
N GLY A 80 -8.99 6.02 14.76
CA GLY A 80 -10.18 6.83 15.00
C GLY A 80 -10.84 7.36 13.72
N TYR A 81 -10.43 6.90 12.54
CA TYR A 81 -10.94 7.30 11.22
C TYR A 81 -11.31 6.08 10.38
N LEU A 82 -12.11 6.29 9.32
CA LEU A 82 -12.42 5.26 8.34
C LEU A 82 -11.18 4.98 7.46
N CYS A 83 -10.40 4.00 7.88
CA CYS A 83 -9.20 3.53 7.18
C CYS A 83 -9.27 2.01 7.02
N PRO A 84 -10.08 1.47 6.09
CA PRO A 84 -10.19 0.04 5.89
C PRO A 84 -8.85 -0.60 5.53
N ALA A 85 -8.69 -1.85 5.95
CA ALA A 85 -7.51 -2.64 5.64
C ALA A 85 -7.61 -3.29 4.26
N GLY A 86 -6.47 -3.67 3.69
CA GLY A 86 -6.37 -4.46 2.47
C GLY A 86 -5.02 -5.15 2.38
N PHE A 87 -4.96 -6.28 1.69
CA PHE A 87 -3.68 -6.89 1.38
C PHE A 87 -2.90 -5.98 0.44
N THR A 88 -1.58 -6.04 0.52
CA THR A 88 -0.74 -5.08 -0.19
C THR A 88 0.47 -5.76 -0.82
N GLY A 89 0.85 -5.30 -2.00
CA GLY A 89 2.08 -5.71 -2.66
C GLY A 89 3.35 -5.50 -1.84
N ILE A 90 3.29 -4.67 -0.77
CA ILE A 90 4.43 -4.46 0.15
C ILE A 90 4.91 -5.79 0.72
N TYR A 91 3.99 -6.68 1.09
CA TYR A 91 4.32 -7.98 1.64
C TYR A 91 4.48 -9.08 0.59
N LEU A 92 4.02 -8.88 -0.66
CA LEU A 92 4.06 -9.94 -1.68
C LEU A 92 5.49 -10.35 -2.04
N GLY A 93 6.38 -9.40 -2.33
CA GLY A 93 7.78 -9.69 -2.66
C GLY A 93 8.50 -10.48 -1.56
N PRO A 94 8.52 -9.98 -0.30
CA PRO A 94 9.05 -10.72 0.84
C PRO A 94 8.41 -12.08 1.04
N SER A 95 7.08 -12.21 0.84
CA SER A 95 6.37 -13.48 0.97
C SER A 95 6.78 -14.50 -0.10
N LEU A 96 6.89 -14.08 -1.37
CA LEU A 96 7.36 -14.96 -2.44
C LEU A 96 8.81 -15.41 -2.20
N PHE A 97 9.67 -14.50 -1.73
CA PHE A 97 11.04 -14.87 -1.36
C PHE A 97 11.08 -15.89 -0.22
N ALA A 98 10.32 -15.67 0.86
CA ALA A 98 10.22 -16.60 1.97
C ALA A 98 9.62 -17.95 1.55
N LEU A 99 8.65 -17.93 0.63
CA LEU A 99 8.01 -19.13 0.09
C LEU A 99 9.03 -20.07 -0.59
N HIS A 100 9.95 -19.50 -1.38
CA HIS A 100 11.01 -20.27 -2.04
C HIS A 100 12.04 -20.86 -1.08
N LEU A 101 12.26 -20.20 0.09
CA LEU A 101 13.23 -20.65 1.09
C LEU A 101 12.69 -21.69 2.08
N GLY A 102 11.46 -21.50 2.56
CA GLY A 102 10.93 -22.30 3.66
C GLY A 102 9.42 -22.53 3.60
N GLY A 103 8.81 -22.34 2.43
CA GLY A 103 7.39 -22.59 2.21
C GLY A 103 6.46 -21.63 2.92
N LEU A 104 5.17 -22.00 2.97
CA LEU A 104 4.12 -21.16 3.57
C LEU A 104 4.37 -20.89 5.06
N SER A 105 4.91 -21.87 5.79
CA SER A 105 5.21 -21.71 7.22
C SER A 105 6.18 -20.56 7.50
N LEU A 106 7.17 -20.35 6.63
CA LEU A 106 8.10 -19.22 6.75
C LEU A 106 7.41 -17.89 6.42
N VAL A 107 6.55 -17.85 5.42
CA VAL A 107 5.75 -16.65 5.11
C VAL A 107 4.92 -16.24 6.32
N LEU A 108 4.21 -17.18 6.94
CA LEU A 108 3.33 -16.91 8.07
C LEU A 108 4.10 -16.47 9.32
N GLY A 109 5.17 -17.20 9.67
CA GLY A 109 6.02 -16.84 10.82
C GLY A 109 6.65 -15.46 10.66
N MET A 110 7.18 -15.15 9.48
CA MET A 110 7.80 -13.84 9.22
C MET A 110 6.77 -12.71 9.09
N THR A 111 5.55 -13.01 8.69
CA THR A 111 4.44 -12.04 8.75
C THR A 111 4.12 -11.66 10.21
N VAL A 112 4.12 -12.63 11.14
CA VAL A 112 3.98 -12.35 12.58
C VAL A 112 5.12 -11.45 13.05
N VAL A 113 6.36 -11.77 12.69
CA VAL A 113 7.54 -10.97 13.09
C VAL A 113 7.41 -9.54 12.54
N ALA A 114 7.06 -9.36 11.26
CA ALA A 114 6.87 -8.04 10.66
C ALA A 114 5.77 -7.24 11.36
N GLY A 115 4.66 -7.89 11.71
CA GLY A 115 3.57 -7.27 12.50
C GLY A 115 4.04 -6.81 13.87
N LEU A 116 4.77 -7.66 14.59
CA LEU A 116 5.34 -7.31 15.90
C LEU A 116 6.38 -6.19 15.79
N MET A 117 7.24 -6.20 14.75
CA MET A 117 8.17 -5.11 14.49
C MET A 117 7.42 -3.80 14.25
N GLN A 118 6.38 -3.80 13.44
CA GLN A 118 5.57 -2.61 13.17
C GLN A 118 4.88 -2.11 14.45
N PHE A 119 4.36 -3.01 15.28
CA PHE A 119 3.77 -2.66 16.57
C PHE A 119 4.80 -1.99 17.48
N ALA A 120 6.03 -2.54 17.57
CA ALA A 120 7.13 -1.98 18.34
C ALA A 120 7.63 -0.63 17.79
N ILE A 121 7.55 -0.40 16.48
CA ILE A 121 7.89 0.89 15.86
C ILE A 121 6.90 2.00 16.24
N ALA A 122 5.64 1.69 16.50
CA ALA A 122 4.60 2.67 16.77
C ALA A 122 4.96 3.72 17.85
N PRO A 123 5.41 3.36 19.06
CA PRO A 123 5.81 4.34 20.07
C PRO A 123 7.09 5.10 19.71
N LEU A 124 7.95 4.50 18.88
CA LEU A 124 9.25 5.07 18.46
C LEU A 124 9.11 5.97 17.23
N LEU A 125 7.94 6.03 16.61
CA LEU A 125 7.69 6.68 15.32
C LEU A 125 8.18 8.14 15.28
N ARG A 126 7.95 8.91 16.36
CA ARG A 126 8.42 10.31 16.44
C ARG A 126 9.95 10.42 16.38
N ARG A 127 10.69 9.44 16.91
CA ARG A 127 12.15 9.40 16.91
C ARG A 127 12.71 8.90 15.59
N LEU A 128 12.03 7.94 14.96
CA LEU A 128 12.45 7.31 13.69
C LEU A 128 12.12 8.14 12.45
N ARG A 129 11.18 9.09 12.55
CA ARG A 129 10.79 9.97 11.44
C ARG A 129 11.95 10.60 10.65
N PRO A 130 13.04 11.09 11.27
CA PRO A 130 14.17 11.65 10.52
C PRO A 130 14.95 10.62 9.70
N LEU A 131 14.90 9.33 10.08
CA LEU A 131 15.61 8.25 9.39
C LEU A 131 14.86 7.73 8.17
N LEU A 132 13.53 7.90 8.17
CA LEU A 132 12.61 7.39 7.16
C LEU A 132 11.86 8.57 6.49
N PRO A 133 12.55 9.34 5.63
CA PRO A 133 11.91 10.45 4.93
C PRO A 133 10.89 9.91 3.92
N PRO A 134 9.80 10.66 3.65
CA PRO A 134 8.74 10.25 2.73
C PRO A 134 9.23 9.91 1.33
N GLU A 135 10.32 10.52 0.89
CA GLU A 135 10.93 10.27 -0.42
C GLU A 135 11.42 8.82 -0.56
N ILE A 136 12.02 8.27 0.50
CA ILE A 136 12.46 6.85 0.50
C ILE A 136 11.24 5.94 0.53
N ALA A 137 10.23 6.27 1.34
CA ALA A 137 8.98 5.50 1.35
C ALA A 137 8.32 5.48 -0.03
N GLY A 138 8.27 6.63 -0.69
CA GLY A 138 7.74 6.75 -2.05
C GLY A 138 8.52 5.90 -3.06
N LEU A 139 9.85 5.91 -2.96
CA LEU A 139 10.71 5.07 -3.79
C LEU A 139 10.41 3.58 -3.58
N VAL A 140 10.33 3.12 -2.33
CA VAL A 140 10.00 1.73 -1.99
C VAL A 140 8.65 1.33 -2.58
N ILE A 141 7.63 2.19 -2.45
CA ILE A 141 6.29 1.96 -3.01
C ILE A 141 6.36 1.91 -4.56
N ALA A 142 7.15 2.77 -5.20
CA ALA A 142 7.32 2.74 -6.66
C ALA A 142 8.00 1.44 -7.13
N ILE A 143 9.04 0.97 -6.44
CA ILE A 143 9.69 -0.32 -6.73
C ILE A 143 8.68 -1.47 -6.61
N ILE A 144 7.86 -1.49 -5.56
CA ILE A 144 6.79 -2.49 -5.39
C ILE A 144 5.83 -2.45 -6.57
N GLY A 145 5.38 -1.25 -6.98
CA GLY A 145 4.51 -1.10 -8.14
C GLY A 145 5.12 -1.70 -9.41
N LEU A 146 6.41 -1.45 -9.65
CA LEU A 146 7.12 -2.00 -10.81
C LEU A 146 7.21 -3.53 -10.76
N SER A 147 7.61 -4.11 -9.62
CA SER A 147 7.70 -5.57 -9.45
C SER A 147 6.34 -6.25 -9.65
N LEU A 148 5.26 -5.62 -9.16
CA LEU A 148 3.89 -6.11 -9.40
C LEU A 148 3.48 -6.04 -10.88
N ALA A 149 3.93 -4.99 -11.61
CA ALA A 149 3.66 -4.89 -13.04
C ALA A 149 4.31 -6.05 -13.80
N VAL A 150 5.56 -6.38 -13.48
CA VAL A 150 6.28 -7.53 -14.08
C VAL A 150 5.53 -8.85 -13.82
N LEU A 151 5.10 -9.06 -12.58
CA LEU A 151 4.30 -10.25 -12.22
C LEU A 151 2.96 -10.26 -12.97
N GLY A 152 2.28 -9.11 -13.03
CA GLY A 152 1.01 -8.95 -13.76
C GLY A 152 1.14 -9.29 -15.25
N VAL A 153 2.21 -8.85 -15.89
CA VAL A 153 2.51 -9.20 -17.29
C VAL A 153 2.74 -10.70 -17.44
N ARG A 154 3.51 -11.33 -16.56
CA ARG A 154 3.77 -12.78 -16.59
C ARG A 154 2.47 -13.59 -16.54
N TYR A 155 1.56 -13.26 -15.64
CA TYR A 155 0.23 -13.90 -15.53
C TYR A 155 -0.66 -13.60 -16.76
N SER A 156 -0.57 -12.37 -17.30
CA SER A 156 -1.37 -11.96 -18.48
C SER A 156 -0.94 -12.65 -19.77
N LEU A 157 0.35 -12.94 -19.92
CA LEU A 157 0.90 -13.58 -21.10
C LEU A 157 0.80 -15.11 -21.04
N GLY A 158 0.60 -15.70 -19.87
CA GLY A 158 0.57 -17.15 -19.68
C GLY A 158 1.86 -17.80 -20.18
N VAL A 159 3.03 -17.23 -19.84
CA VAL A 159 4.33 -17.73 -20.32
C VAL A 159 4.55 -19.14 -19.83
N THR A 160 4.68 -20.09 -20.76
CA THR A 160 4.98 -21.49 -20.48
C THR A 160 6.46 -21.67 -20.14
N GLU A 161 6.84 -22.87 -19.65
CA GLU A 161 8.26 -23.21 -19.39
C GLU A 161 9.14 -23.10 -20.63
N SER A 162 8.56 -23.29 -21.82
CA SER A 162 9.24 -23.11 -23.12
C SER A 162 9.38 -21.65 -23.56
N GLY A 163 8.89 -20.68 -22.77
CA GLY A 163 8.88 -19.25 -23.10
C GLY A 163 7.79 -18.84 -24.11
N ALA A 164 6.89 -19.75 -24.50
CA ALA A 164 5.82 -19.44 -25.42
C ALA A 164 4.69 -18.66 -24.73
N ILE A 165 4.15 -17.67 -25.44
CA ILE A 165 3.02 -16.86 -25.02
C ILE A 165 1.72 -17.53 -25.42
N GLN A 166 0.71 -17.53 -24.54
CA GLN A 166 -0.62 -18.06 -24.84
C GLN A 166 -1.55 -16.95 -25.35
N PRO A 167 -1.95 -16.96 -26.66
CA PRO A 167 -2.79 -15.88 -27.20
C PRO A 167 -4.14 -15.72 -26.50
N ALA A 168 -4.74 -16.80 -26.03
CA ALA A 168 -6.00 -16.77 -25.28
C ALA A 168 -5.86 -16.02 -23.93
N TYR A 169 -4.73 -16.18 -23.25
CA TYR A 169 -4.42 -15.43 -22.02
C TYR A 169 -4.28 -13.93 -22.31
N CYS A 170 -3.55 -13.58 -23.38
CA CYS A 170 -3.41 -12.19 -23.80
C CYS A 170 -4.76 -11.55 -24.14
N ALA A 171 -5.67 -12.28 -24.81
CA ALA A 171 -6.99 -11.78 -25.16
C ALA A 171 -7.84 -11.52 -23.91
N VAL A 172 -7.90 -12.47 -22.96
CA VAL A 172 -8.65 -12.30 -21.70
C VAL A 172 -8.08 -11.14 -20.88
N ALA A 173 -6.76 -11.10 -20.69
CA ALA A 173 -6.11 -10.05 -19.92
C ALA A 173 -6.32 -8.69 -20.60
N GLY A 174 -6.21 -8.63 -21.93
CA GLY A 174 -6.44 -7.40 -22.71
C GLY A 174 -7.85 -6.86 -22.58
N VAL A 175 -8.88 -7.72 -22.69
CA VAL A 175 -10.29 -7.32 -22.49
C VAL A 175 -10.52 -6.83 -21.06
N SER A 176 -10.10 -7.61 -20.06
CA SER A 176 -10.27 -7.26 -18.65
C SER A 176 -9.61 -5.93 -18.31
N LEU A 177 -8.33 -5.74 -18.72
CA LEU A 177 -7.57 -4.52 -18.49
C LEU A 177 -8.19 -3.31 -19.21
N THR A 178 -8.61 -3.49 -20.48
CA THR A 178 -9.24 -2.41 -21.24
C THR A 178 -10.51 -1.91 -20.56
N VAL A 179 -11.37 -2.81 -20.09
CA VAL A 179 -12.59 -2.45 -19.37
C VAL A 179 -12.25 -1.69 -18.08
N MET A 180 -11.27 -2.18 -17.30
CA MET A 180 -10.84 -1.48 -16.06
C MET A 180 -10.35 -0.06 -16.38
N VAL A 181 -9.51 0.12 -17.39
CA VAL A 181 -8.94 1.42 -17.78
C VAL A 181 -10.04 2.34 -18.30
N VAL A 182 -10.88 1.88 -19.22
CA VAL A 182 -11.97 2.67 -19.80
C VAL A 182 -12.91 3.17 -18.72
N LEU A 183 -13.36 2.28 -17.82
CA LEU A 183 -14.24 2.67 -16.72
C LEU A 183 -13.56 3.59 -15.72
N ASN A 184 -12.27 3.41 -15.46
CA ASN A 184 -11.56 4.28 -14.52
C ASN A 184 -11.31 5.68 -15.07
N VAL A 185 -11.07 5.83 -16.38
CA VAL A 185 -10.70 7.11 -17.00
C VAL A 185 -11.92 7.90 -17.47
N TRP A 186 -12.85 7.26 -18.17
CA TRP A 186 -13.95 7.95 -18.83
C TRP A 186 -15.30 7.84 -18.13
N SER A 187 -15.44 6.99 -17.10
CA SER A 187 -16.68 6.95 -16.33
C SER A 187 -16.58 7.77 -15.04
N THR A 188 -17.76 8.06 -14.46
CA THR A 188 -17.92 8.78 -13.20
C THR A 188 -18.81 8.00 -12.24
N GLY A 189 -18.83 8.38 -10.96
CA GLY A 189 -19.69 7.77 -9.96
C GLY A 189 -19.47 6.27 -9.78
N PHE A 190 -20.55 5.50 -9.79
CA PHE A 190 -20.57 4.07 -9.49
C PHE A 190 -19.68 3.25 -10.42
N LEU A 191 -19.72 3.47 -11.73
CA LEU A 191 -18.95 2.71 -12.71
C LEU A 191 -17.44 2.85 -12.50
N LYS A 192 -16.97 4.05 -12.17
CA LYS A 192 -15.56 4.29 -11.85
C LYS A 192 -15.11 3.54 -10.59
N LEU A 193 -15.97 3.54 -9.55
CA LEU A 193 -15.66 2.89 -8.28
C LEU A 193 -15.55 1.37 -8.41
N PHE A 194 -16.40 0.77 -9.26
CA PHE A 194 -16.46 -0.67 -9.47
C PHE A 194 -15.69 -1.13 -10.72
N CYS A 195 -14.87 -0.28 -11.33
CA CYS A 195 -14.15 -0.60 -12.58
C CYS A 195 -13.36 -1.90 -12.51
N VAL A 196 -12.71 -2.19 -11.39
CA VAL A 196 -11.93 -3.44 -11.23
C VAL A 196 -12.83 -4.65 -11.11
N LEU A 197 -13.93 -4.58 -10.34
CA LEU A 197 -14.88 -5.69 -10.24
C LEU A 197 -15.56 -5.98 -11.58
N ILE A 198 -15.95 -4.94 -12.32
CA ILE A 198 -16.52 -5.08 -13.66
C ILE A 198 -15.48 -5.68 -14.60
N GLY A 199 -14.22 -5.24 -14.52
CA GLY A 199 -13.12 -5.81 -15.29
C GLY A 199 -12.85 -7.27 -14.95
N ILE A 200 -12.93 -7.67 -13.68
CA ILE A 200 -12.86 -9.07 -13.26
C ILE A 200 -14.02 -9.88 -13.86
N ALA A 201 -15.26 -9.38 -13.72
CA ALA A 201 -16.44 -10.06 -14.25
C ALA A 201 -16.37 -10.23 -15.79
N THR A 202 -15.94 -9.20 -16.51
CA THR A 202 -15.72 -9.31 -17.98
C THR A 202 -14.58 -10.26 -18.33
N GLY A 203 -13.52 -10.30 -17.50
CA GLY A 203 -12.44 -11.27 -17.65
C GLY A 203 -12.89 -12.72 -17.44
N TYR A 204 -13.75 -12.98 -16.44
CA TYR A 204 -14.39 -14.29 -16.27
C TYR A 204 -15.23 -14.67 -17.49
N ALA A 205 -16.09 -13.76 -17.97
CA ALA A 205 -16.91 -14.00 -19.16
C ALA A 205 -16.04 -14.32 -20.40
N ALA A 206 -14.98 -13.54 -20.62
CA ALA A 206 -14.03 -13.79 -21.70
C ALA A 206 -13.30 -15.13 -21.54
N SER A 207 -12.94 -15.51 -20.32
CA SER A 207 -12.30 -16.81 -20.02
C SER A 207 -13.25 -17.99 -20.31
N MET A 208 -14.54 -17.84 -20.00
CA MET A 208 -15.57 -18.83 -20.33
C MET A 208 -15.72 -19.01 -21.85
N LEU A 209 -15.78 -17.90 -22.59
CA LEU A 209 -15.92 -17.91 -24.06
C LEU A 209 -14.71 -18.58 -24.75
N LEU A 210 -13.52 -18.45 -24.16
CA LEU A 210 -12.29 -19.03 -24.70
C LEU A 210 -11.95 -20.41 -24.11
N GLY A 211 -12.85 -21.01 -23.31
CA GLY A 211 -12.65 -22.33 -22.72
C GLY A 211 -11.54 -22.42 -21.67
N LEU A 212 -11.12 -21.27 -21.10
CA LEU A 212 -10.11 -21.21 -20.04
C LEU A 212 -10.71 -21.31 -18.63
N PHE A 213 -12.02 -21.32 -18.52
CA PHE A 213 -12.75 -21.34 -17.26
C PHE A 213 -14.06 -22.12 -17.38
N GLU A 214 -14.29 -23.03 -16.45
CA GLU A 214 -15.54 -23.80 -16.35
C GLU A 214 -16.32 -23.33 -15.11
N VAL A 215 -17.64 -23.15 -15.26
CA VAL A 215 -18.54 -22.71 -14.15
C VAL A 215 -18.53 -23.73 -13.00
N ALA A 216 -18.28 -24.98 -13.29
CA ALA A 216 -18.15 -26.03 -12.26
C ALA A 216 -17.04 -25.75 -11.24
N SER A 217 -16.00 -24.98 -11.62
CA SER A 217 -14.92 -24.60 -10.71
C SER A 217 -15.33 -23.56 -9.64
N LEU A 218 -16.50 -22.96 -9.76
CA LEU A 218 -17.10 -22.09 -8.74
C LEU A 218 -17.79 -22.87 -7.62
N ALA A 219 -18.05 -24.16 -7.84
CA ALA A 219 -18.67 -24.99 -6.83
C ALA A 219 -17.74 -25.15 -5.62
N PRO A 220 -18.25 -25.05 -4.39
CA PRO A 220 -17.47 -25.38 -3.22
C PRO A 220 -17.02 -26.84 -3.28
N PRO A 221 -15.91 -27.21 -2.62
CA PRO A 221 -15.49 -28.61 -2.54
C PRO A 221 -16.62 -29.51 -2.07
N GLU A 222 -16.72 -30.74 -2.64
CA GLU A 222 -17.76 -31.71 -2.29
C GLU A 222 -17.76 -31.99 -0.77
N GLY A 223 -18.96 -31.98 -0.18
CA GLY A 223 -19.14 -32.26 1.24
C GLY A 223 -19.05 -31.03 2.16
N VAL A 224 -18.79 -29.84 1.62
CA VAL A 224 -18.73 -28.60 2.41
C VAL A 224 -20.11 -27.93 2.46
N GLY A 225 -20.64 -27.71 3.68
CA GLY A 225 -21.92 -27.04 3.91
C GLY A 225 -21.91 -25.55 3.55
N LEU A 226 -23.10 -24.90 3.68
CA LEU A 226 -23.21 -23.45 3.48
C LEU A 226 -22.33 -22.62 4.42
N LEU A 227 -22.07 -23.13 5.61
CA LEU A 227 -21.17 -22.58 6.60
C LEU A 227 -20.10 -23.63 6.90
N HIS A 228 -18.85 -23.23 6.83
CA HIS A 228 -17.69 -24.06 7.08
C HIS A 228 -16.63 -23.29 7.84
N LEU A 229 -16.02 -23.95 8.83
CA LEU A 229 -14.82 -23.41 9.48
C LEU A 229 -13.63 -23.72 8.56
N PRO A 230 -12.86 -22.70 8.13
CA PRO A 230 -11.67 -22.93 7.32
C PRO A 230 -10.71 -23.88 8.04
N ASP A 231 -10.17 -24.86 7.32
CA ASP A 231 -9.20 -25.80 7.87
C ASP A 231 -7.86 -25.08 8.12
N THR A 232 -7.31 -25.31 9.30
CA THR A 232 -6.03 -24.78 9.75
C THR A 232 -4.92 -25.82 9.79
N GLY A 233 -5.19 -27.06 9.38
CA GLY A 233 -4.24 -28.17 9.44
C GLY A 233 -3.00 -27.98 8.57
N HIS A 234 -3.07 -27.12 7.56
CA HIS A 234 -1.96 -26.75 6.68
C HIS A 234 -1.10 -25.59 7.24
N LEU A 235 -1.47 -24.99 8.37
CA LEU A 235 -0.74 -23.88 8.96
C LEU A 235 0.47 -24.37 9.75
N GLY A 236 1.54 -23.61 9.64
CA GLY A 236 2.75 -23.78 10.41
C GLY A 236 3.49 -22.44 10.50
N TRP A 237 4.40 -22.32 11.44
CA TRP A 237 5.21 -21.11 11.61
C TRP A 237 6.67 -21.49 11.71
N SER A 238 7.48 -20.97 10.81
CA SER A 238 8.93 -21.04 10.89
C SER A 238 9.54 -19.64 10.79
N PHE A 239 10.77 -19.51 11.21
CA PHE A 239 11.46 -18.24 11.30
C PHE A 239 12.86 -18.39 10.75
N ASP A 240 13.29 -17.42 9.93
CA ASP A 240 14.63 -17.39 9.34
C ASP A 240 15.18 -15.96 9.36
N LEU A 241 16.45 -15.84 9.78
CA LEU A 241 17.13 -14.54 9.84
C LEU A 241 17.37 -13.93 8.47
N ALA A 242 17.54 -14.73 7.42
CA ALA A 242 17.74 -14.24 6.05
C ALA A 242 16.51 -13.45 5.54
N THR A 243 15.30 -13.84 5.98
CA THR A 243 14.05 -13.18 5.61
C THR A 243 13.69 -12.01 6.51
N LEU A 244 14.41 -11.81 7.62
CA LEU A 244 14.15 -10.71 8.56
C LEU A 244 14.32 -9.33 7.90
N VAL A 245 15.30 -9.17 7.02
CA VAL A 245 15.55 -7.90 6.32
C VAL A 245 14.40 -7.56 5.37
N PRO A 246 13.97 -8.43 4.43
CA PRO A 246 12.83 -8.17 3.57
C PRO A 246 11.54 -7.84 4.32
N PHE A 247 11.20 -8.62 5.35
CA PHE A 247 9.99 -8.37 6.14
C PHE A 247 10.11 -7.13 7.04
N GLY A 248 11.29 -6.81 7.54
CA GLY A 248 11.56 -5.57 8.28
C GLY A 248 11.39 -4.34 7.39
N VAL A 249 11.89 -4.39 6.16
CA VAL A 249 11.68 -3.35 5.15
C VAL A 249 10.18 -3.20 4.82
N ALA A 250 9.46 -4.31 4.66
CA ALA A 250 8.02 -4.28 4.44
C ALA A 250 7.27 -3.65 5.61
N ALA A 251 7.63 -3.98 6.86
CA ALA A 251 7.04 -3.38 8.06
C ALA A 251 7.26 -1.86 8.13
N ILE A 252 8.44 -1.39 7.74
CA ILE A 252 8.76 0.04 7.66
C ILE A 252 7.93 0.71 6.54
N ALA A 253 7.88 0.13 5.35
CA ALA A 253 7.11 0.64 4.22
C ALA A 253 5.61 0.69 4.56
N ALA A 254 5.07 -0.36 5.20
CA ALA A 254 3.71 -0.42 5.70
C ALA A 254 3.43 0.69 6.73
N THR A 255 4.37 0.94 7.65
CA THR A 255 4.27 2.04 8.61
C THR A 255 4.16 3.41 7.94
N LEU A 256 4.99 3.66 6.94
CA LEU A 256 4.98 4.94 6.23
C LEU A 256 3.70 5.13 5.41
N ARG A 257 3.20 4.07 4.80
CA ARG A 257 1.94 4.11 4.04
C ARG A 257 0.75 4.42 4.93
N ILE A 258 0.57 3.70 6.05
CA ILE A 258 -0.56 3.97 6.96
C ILE A 258 -0.49 5.37 7.58
N MET A 259 0.69 5.91 7.81
CA MET A 259 0.85 7.32 8.23
C MET A 259 0.27 8.28 7.18
N GLY A 260 0.52 8.03 5.90
CA GLY A 260 -0.04 8.79 4.78
C GLY A 260 -1.55 8.68 4.71
N ASP A 261 -2.08 7.48 4.78
CA ASP A 261 -3.52 7.19 4.70
C ASP A 261 -4.30 7.82 5.85
N VAL A 262 -3.81 7.69 7.09
CA VAL A 262 -4.45 8.33 8.26
C VAL A 262 -4.36 9.86 8.17
N SER A 263 -3.23 10.41 7.73
CA SER A 263 -3.12 11.87 7.52
C SER A 263 -4.10 12.37 6.47
N ASN A 264 -4.35 11.58 5.42
CA ASN A 264 -5.36 11.88 4.41
C ASN A 264 -6.79 11.80 4.97
N ALA A 265 -7.09 10.78 5.77
CA ALA A 265 -8.38 10.64 6.44
C ALA A 265 -8.65 11.81 7.41
N GLN A 266 -7.66 12.24 8.19
CA GLN A 266 -7.75 13.42 9.05
C GLN A 266 -8.08 14.68 8.24
N ARG A 267 -7.41 14.87 7.10
CA ARG A 267 -7.64 16.02 6.21
C ARG A 267 -9.03 16.01 5.58
N GLN A 268 -9.58 14.83 5.31
CA GLN A 268 -10.93 14.69 4.76
C GLN A 268 -12.02 15.02 5.80
N ASP A 269 -11.71 14.88 7.08
CA ASP A 269 -12.66 15.08 8.18
C ASP A 269 -12.61 16.50 8.78
N ASP A 270 -11.53 17.26 8.56
CA ASP A 270 -11.32 18.61 9.13
C ASP A 270 -10.83 19.61 8.09
N ALA A 271 -11.64 20.64 7.80
CA ALA A 271 -11.32 21.73 6.87
C ALA A 271 -10.16 22.63 7.36
N GLU A 272 -9.94 22.70 8.68
CA GLU A 272 -8.88 23.50 9.31
C GLU A 272 -7.61 22.68 9.58
N TRP A 273 -7.54 21.46 9.03
CA TRP A 273 -6.38 20.61 9.23
C TRP A 273 -5.08 21.25 8.69
N THR A 274 -4.14 21.46 9.58
CA THR A 274 -2.84 22.06 9.27
C THR A 274 -1.67 21.14 9.50
N ARG A 275 -1.83 20.17 10.40
CA ARG A 275 -0.78 19.22 10.79
C ARG A 275 -1.36 17.87 11.17
N PRO A 276 -0.62 16.77 10.90
CA PRO A 276 -1.03 15.43 11.31
C PRO A 276 -1.13 15.31 12.85
N GLU A 277 -2.21 14.68 13.31
CA GLU A 277 -2.36 14.28 14.70
C GLU A 277 -1.59 12.96 14.95
N PHE A 278 -0.48 13.06 15.65
CA PHE A 278 0.40 11.90 15.85
C PHE A 278 -0.17 10.83 16.79
N GLY A 279 -1.10 11.16 17.67
CA GLY A 279 -1.78 10.18 18.52
C GLY A 279 -2.53 9.14 17.71
N SER A 280 -3.36 9.63 16.80
CA SER A 280 -4.13 8.84 15.84
C SER A 280 -3.23 8.00 14.92
N ILE A 281 -2.16 8.60 14.39
CA ILE A 281 -1.20 7.90 13.53
C ILE A 281 -0.48 6.78 14.30
N THR A 282 0.00 7.05 15.52
CA THR A 282 0.66 6.04 16.35
C THR A 282 -0.28 4.87 16.65
N GLY A 283 -1.54 5.18 17.02
CA GLY A 283 -2.56 4.17 17.27
C GLY A 283 -2.87 3.34 16.01
N ALA A 284 -2.91 3.96 14.84
CA ALA A 284 -3.10 3.27 13.56
C ALA A 284 -1.94 2.32 13.23
N VAL A 285 -0.69 2.76 13.42
CA VAL A 285 0.50 1.93 13.19
C VAL A 285 0.49 0.73 14.14
N ALA A 286 0.15 0.93 15.42
CA ALA A 286 0.02 -0.15 16.38
C ALA A 286 -1.10 -1.14 15.98
N ALA A 287 -2.27 -0.62 15.56
CA ALA A 287 -3.37 -1.44 15.09
C ALA A 287 -2.99 -2.28 13.87
N ASN A 288 -2.31 -1.67 12.90
CA ASN A 288 -1.86 -2.37 11.69
C ASN A 288 -0.80 -3.42 12.00
N GLY A 289 0.13 -3.13 12.91
CA GLY A 289 1.11 -4.11 13.37
C GLY A 289 0.46 -5.31 14.06
N ALA A 290 -0.49 -5.06 14.97
CA ALA A 290 -1.27 -6.12 15.63
C ALA A 290 -2.10 -6.92 14.61
N ALA A 291 -2.73 -6.24 13.63
CA ALA A 291 -3.48 -6.88 12.56
C ALA A 291 -2.59 -7.74 11.67
N SER A 292 -1.40 -7.27 11.27
CA SER A 292 -0.45 -8.06 10.48
C SER A 292 0.08 -9.27 11.25
N ALA A 293 0.33 -9.13 12.55
CA ALA A 293 0.70 -10.28 13.39
C ALA A 293 -0.45 -11.29 13.46
N PHE A 294 -1.69 -10.83 13.64
CA PHE A 294 -2.87 -11.67 13.60
C PHE A 294 -3.03 -12.37 12.23
N CYS A 295 -2.79 -11.68 11.10
CA CYS A 295 -2.80 -12.29 9.78
C CYS A 295 -1.86 -13.50 9.70
N GLY A 296 -0.60 -13.35 10.11
CA GLY A 296 0.36 -14.45 10.13
C GLY A 296 -0.06 -15.61 11.03
N LEU A 297 -0.72 -15.33 12.16
CA LEU A 297 -1.24 -16.36 13.07
C LEU A 297 -2.41 -17.15 12.50
N VAL A 298 -3.29 -16.49 11.73
CA VAL A 298 -4.48 -17.15 11.13
C VAL A 298 -4.23 -17.72 9.73
N GLY A 299 -3.00 -17.67 9.22
CA GLY A 299 -2.68 -18.26 7.91
C GLY A 299 -2.80 -17.31 6.73
N SER A 300 -2.70 -16.01 6.97
CA SER A 300 -2.83 -14.98 5.94
C SER A 300 -1.55 -14.15 5.83
N PRO A 301 -1.22 -13.62 4.63
CA PRO A 301 -0.08 -12.71 4.47
C PRO A 301 -0.31 -11.35 5.15
N GLY A 302 0.76 -10.54 5.19
CA GLY A 302 0.72 -9.22 5.81
C GLY A 302 -0.23 -8.24 5.14
N ILE A 303 -0.84 -7.37 5.96
CA ILE A 303 -1.90 -6.44 5.58
C ILE A 303 -1.50 -4.99 5.89
N ASN A 304 -2.18 -4.03 5.26
CA ASN A 304 -2.01 -2.61 5.57
C ASN A 304 -3.33 -1.85 5.34
N SER A 305 -3.35 -0.54 5.66
CA SER A 305 -4.45 0.33 5.23
C SER A 305 -4.55 0.38 3.70
N TYR A 306 -5.76 0.49 3.19
CA TYR A 306 -6.04 0.52 1.76
C TYR A 306 -6.38 1.94 1.30
N SER A 307 -5.39 2.62 0.70
CA SER A 307 -5.47 4.02 0.30
C SER A 307 -6.65 4.34 -0.64
N ALA A 308 -7.00 3.40 -1.54
CA ALA A 308 -8.15 3.60 -2.45
C ALA A 308 -9.46 3.66 -1.67
N SER A 309 -9.60 2.86 -0.61
CA SER A 309 -10.76 2.89 0.27
C SER A 309 -10.83 4.20 1.09
N VAL A 310 -9.68 4.71 1.55
CA VAL A 310 -9.62 6.04 2.19
C VAL A 310 -10.00 7.14 1.19
N GLY A 311 -9.55 7.03 -0.06
CA GLY A 311 -9.96 7.93 -1.15
C GLY A 311 -11.45 7.88 -1.44
N LEU A 312 -12.06 6.68 -1.40
CA LEU A 312 -13.49 6.46 -1.59
C LEU A 312 -14.31 7.18 -0.50
N ALA A 313 -13.89 7.09 0.77
CA ALA A 313 -14.52 7.81 1.87
C ALA A 313 -14.56 9.33 1.62
N GLY A 314 -13.46 9.90 1.15
CA GLY A 314 -13.41 11.32 0.78
C GLY A 314 -14.27 11.67 -0.43
N ALA A 315 -14.32 10.81 -1.45
CA ALA A 315 -15.10 11.04 -2.66
C ALA A 315 -16.61 10.97 -2.41
N THR A 316 -17.06 10.11 -1.49
CA THR A 316 -18.46 9.96 -1.10
C THR A 316 -18.91 10.94 -0.01
N GLY A 317 -17.96 11.58 0.66
CA GLY A 317 -18.22 12.44 1.82
C GLY A 317 -18.69 11.67 3.05
N ILE A 318 -18.49 10.35 3.10
CA ILE A 318 -18.89 9.48 4.22
C ILE A 318 -17.61 8.93 4.86
N THR A 319 -17.13 9.59 5.91
CA THR A 319 -15.90 9.22 6.64
C THR A 319 -16.21 8.49 7.96
N SER A 320 -17.47 8.12 8.20
CA SER A 320 -17.91 7.48 9.43
C SER A 320 -17.26 6.13 9.69
N ARG A 321 -16.74 5.93 10.90
CA ARG A 321 -16.14 4.65 11.36
C ARG A 321 -17.12 3.49 11.37
N SER A 322 -18.43 3.76 11.54
CA SER A 322 -19.46 2.71 11.52
C SER A 322 -19.45 1.93 10.20
N VAL A 323 -19.12 2.59 9.08
CA VAL A 323 -18.93 1.94 7.76
C VAL A 323 -17.79 0.92 7.82
N GLY A 324 -16.66 1.29 8.44
CA GLY A 324 -15.51 0.38 8.60
C GLY A 324 -15.85 -0.83 9.49
N TYR A 325 -16.55 -0.62 10.59
CA TYR A 325 -16.98 -1.71 11.47
C TYR A 325 -17.96 -2.66 10.76
N THR A 326 -18.90 -2.12 10.01
CA THR A 326 -19.86 -2.94 9.24
C THR A 326 -19.14 -3.70 8.12
N ALA A 327 -18.28 -3.06 7.35
CA ALA A 327 -17.51 -3.72 6.30
C ALA A 327 -16.61 -4.83 6.88
N GLY A 328 -15.91 -4.55 7.97
CA GLY A 328 -15.09 -5.53 8.67
C GLY A 328 -15.89 -6.72 9.22
N GLY A 329 -17.06 -6.44 9.82
CA GLY A 329 -17.97 -7.48 10.31
C GLY A 329 -18.50 -8.38 9.20
N ILE A 330 -18.90 -7.81 8.06
CA ILE A 330 -19.37 -8.59 6.91
C ILE A 330 -18.24 -9.43 6.32
N TYR A 331 -17.00 -8.90 6.19
CA TYR A 331 -15.86 -9.70 5.73
C TYR A 331 -15.55 -10.85 6.68
N ALA A 332 -15.58 -10.61 8.00
CA ALA A 332 -15.36 -11.66 8.98
C ALA A 332 -16.45 -12.76 8.92
N ALA A 333 -17.71 -12.38 8.62
CA ALA A 333 -18.78 -13.33 8.41
C ALA A 333 -18.64 -14.12 7.10
N LEU A 334 -18.21 -13.46 5.99
CA LEU A 334 -17.97 -14.11 4.70
C LEU A 334 -16.83 -15.13 4.74
N ALA A 335 -15.91 -15.04 5.71
CA ALA A 335 -14.86 -16.02 5.92
C ALA A 335 -15.40 -17.45 6.17
N PHE A 336 -16.60 -17.55 6.70
CA PHE A 336 -17.28 -18.83 7.00
C PHE A 336 -18.19 -19.30 5.86
N VAL A 337 -18.22 -18.59 4.72
CA VAL A 337 -19.01 -18.91 3.54
C VAL A 337 -18.10 -19.43 2.44
N PRO A 338 -17.93 -20.76 2.27
CA PRO A 338 -16.92 -21.35 1.35
C PRO A 338 -17.08 -20.92 -0.10
N VAL A 339 -18.30 -20.66 -0.54
CA VAL A 339 -18.60 -20.19 -1.91
C VAL A 339 -17.90 -18.88 -2.22
N ALA A 340 -17.78 -17.97 -1.22
CA ALA A 340 -17.08 -16.68 -1.40
C ALA A 340 -15.58 -16.90 -1.63
N GLY A 341 -14.96 -17.80 -0.87
CA GLY A 341 -13.55 -18.18 -1.05
C GLY A 341 -13.29 -18.87 -2.37
N ALA A 342 -14.11 -19.89 -2.70
CA ALA A 342 -14.01 -20.64 -3.94
C ALA A 342 -14.15 -19.73 -5.18
N ALA A 343 -15.09 -18.80 -5.18
CA ALA A 343 -15.25 -17.82 -6.25
C ALA A 343 -14.02 -16.94 -6.46
N MET A 344 -13.27 -16.62 -5.39
CA MET A 344 -12.03 -15.85 -5.53
C MET A 344 -10.87 -16.73 -6.01
N VAL A 345 -10.76 -17.95 -5.51
CA VAL A 345 -9.69 -18.90 -5.89
C VAL A 345 -9.81 -19.36 -7.33
N SER A 346 -11.03 -19.53 -7.85
CA SER A 346 -11.28 -19.92 -9.24
C SER A 346 -10.93 -18.85 -10.27
N MET A 347 -10.47 -17.66 -9.84
CA MET A 347 -10.11 -16.56 -10.76
C MET A 347 -9.06 -17.00 -11.78
N PRO A 348 -9.36 -16.89 -13.11
CA PRO A 348 -8.42 -17.27 -14.15
C PRO A 348 -7.11 -16.48 -14.08
N ALA A 349 -5.99 -17.13 -14.33
CA ALA A 349 -4.67 -16.50 -14.25
C ALA A 349 -4.54 -15.20 -15.08
N PRO A 350 -5.03 -15.11 -16.33
CA PRO A 350 -4.97 -13.85 -17.09
C PRO A 350 -5.78 -12.71 -16.49
N VAL A 351 -6.87 -13.02 -15.77
CA VAL A 351 -7.66 -12.01 -15.04
C VAL A 351 -6.86 -11.48 -13.84
N ILE A 352 -6.19 -12.38 -13.09
CA ILE A 352 -5.26 -11.99 -12.02
C ILE A 352 -4.16 -11.08 -12.58
N GLY A 353 -3.59 -11.45 -13.73
CA GLY A 353 -2.57 -10.65 -14.41
C GLY A 353 -3.04 -9.23 -14.74
N ALA A 354 -4.23 -9.10 -15.32
CA ALA A 354 -4.85 -7.81 -15.64
C ALA A 354 -5.07 -6.95 -14.38
N VAL A 355 -5.58 -7.55 -13.31
CA VAL A 355 -5.79 -6.86 -12.01
C VAL A 355 -4.47 -6.39 -11.43
N LEU A 356 -3.45 -7.25 -11.39
CA LEU A 356 -2.12 -6.89 -10.88
C LEU A 356 -1.50 -5.74 -11.67
N PHE A 357 -1.56 -5.82 -13.00
CA PHE A 357 -1.01 -4.78 -13.86
C PHE A 357 -1.74 -3.45 -13.67
N PHE A 358 -3.08 -3.48 -13.58
CA PHE A 358 -3.88 -2.28 -13.30
C PHE A 358 -3.53 -1.67 -11.95
N VAL A 359 -3.51 -2.47 -10.89
CA VAL A 359 -3.21 -2.00 -9.52
C VAL A 359 -1.77 -1.51 -9.40
N SER A 360 -0.83 -2.15 -10.08
CA SER A 360 0.59 -1.77 -10.09
C SER A 360 0.81 -0.35 -10.59
N ALA A 361 0.06 0.08 -11.61
CA ALA A 361 0.13 1.44 -12.15
C ALA A 361 -0.23 2.49 -11.09
N PHE A 362 -1.25 2.23 -10.26
CA PHE A 362 -1.64 3.14 -9.17
C PHE A 362 -0.63 3.12 -8.03
N ILE A 363 -0.10 1.95 -7.68
CA ILE A 363 0.93 1.82 -6.64
C ILE A 363 2.19 2.58 -7.06
N PHE A 364 2.65 2.39 -8.30
CA PHE A 364 3.80 3.10 -8.86
C PHE A 364 3.60 4.61 -8.84
N THR A 365 2.45 5.08 -9.35
CA THR A 365 2.12 6.52 -9.40
C THR A 365 2.02 7.11 -7.98
N SER A 366 1.43 6.39 -7.03
CA SER A 366 1.37 6.81 -5.63
C SER A 366 2.77 6.94 -5.01
N GLY A 367 3.66 5.99 -5.30
CA GLY A 367 5.07 6.07 -4.91
C GLY A 367 5.76 7.31 -5.47
N MET A 368 5.59 7.56 -6.76
CA MET A 368 6.16 8.74 -7.44
C MET A 368 5.60 10.06 -6.90
N GLN A 369 4.30 10.13 -6.62
CA GLN A 369 3.69 11.30 -5.98
C GLN A 369 4.29 11.57 -4.59
N MET A 370 4.56 10.50 -3.81
CA MET A 370 5.21 10.64 -2.51
C MET A 370 6.66 11.09 -2.63
N VAL A 371 7.41 10.59 -3.61
CA VAL A 371 8.78 11.04 -3.94
C VAL A 371 8.79 12.53 -4.25
N THR A 372 7.87 13.00 -5.09
CA THR A 372 7.81 14.39 -5.58
C THR A 372 7.02 15.34 -4.66
N ALA A 373 6.42 14.83 -3.58
CA ALA A 373 5.64 15.65 -2.63
C ALA A 373 6.48 16.74 -1.93
N ARG A 374 7.79 16.58 -1.92
CA ARG A 374 8.74 17.52 -1.35
C ARG A 374 9.76 17.96 -2.41
N MET A 375 10.40 19.08 -2.14
CA MET A 375 11.47 19.58 -3.01
C MET A 375 12.65 18.62 -2.98
N LEU A 376 13.10 18.23 -4.17
CA LEU A 376 14.27 17.37 -4.36
C LEU A 376 15.49 18.25 -4.65
N ASP A 377 16.54 18.06 -3.88
CA ASP A 377 17.87 18.58 -4.22
C ASP A 377 18.69 17.52 -4.96
N ALA A 378 19.88 17.87 -5.44
CA ALA A 378 20.76 16.95 -6.15
C ALA A 378 21.09 15.70 -5.33
N ARG A 379 21.23 15.83 -4.01
CA ARG A 379 21.54 14.70 -3.11
C ARG A 379 20.40 13.69 -3.07
N LYS A 380 19.16 14.16 -2.90
CA LYS A 380 17.98 13.29 -2.88
C LYS A 380 17.70 12.67 -4.24
N SER A 381 17.85 13.46 -5.31
CA SER A 381 17.73 12.94 -6.67
C SER A 381 18.73 11.81 -6.92
N THR A 382 19.97 11.95 -6.43
CA THR A 382 20.99 10.90 -6.49
C THR A 382 20.55 9.66 -5.70
N VAL A 383 20.11 9.83 -4.44
CA VAL A 383 19.62 8.71 -3.62
C VAL A 383 18.50 7.95 -4.33
N ILE A 384 17.50 8.67 -4.83
CA ILE A 384 16.35 8.06 -5.51
C ILE A 384 16.77 7.36 -6.81
N GLY A 385 17.52 8.05 -7.67
CA GLY A 385 17.93 7.53 -8.98
C GLY A 385 18.82 6.29 -8.88
N PHE A 386 19.86 6.33 -8.03
CA PHE A 386 20.75 5.18 -7.84
C PHE A 386 20.02 3.99 -7.21
N SER A 387 19.20 4.23 -6.18
CA SER A 387 18.51 3.14 -5.51
C SER A 387 17.45 2.49 -6.39
N PHE A 388 16.76 3.28 -7.23
CA PHE A 388 15.82 2.75 -8.22
C PHE A 388 16.54 1.93 -9.29
N ALA A 389 17.66 2.44 -9.82
CA ALA A 389 18.47 1.72 -10.79
C ALA A 389 18.99 0.39 -10.23
N MET A 390 19.48 0.37 -8.99
CA MET A 390 19.94 -0.85 -8.31
C MET A 390 18.79 -1.87 -8.14
N ALA A 391 17.60 -1.41 -7.78
CA ALA A 391 16.43 -2.29 -7.68
C ALA A 391 16.07 -2.93 -9.03
N VAL A 392 16.04 -2.13 -10.10
CA VAL A 392 15.74 -2.62 -11.45
C VAL A 392 16.83 -3.59 -11.94
N MET A 393 18.10 -3.29 -11.67
CA MET A 393 19.22 -4.16 -12.05
C MET A 393 19.16 -5.53 -11.36
N ALA A 394 18.69 -5.61 -10.11
CA ALA A 394 18.52 -6.88 -9.41
C ALA A 394 17.52 -7.82 -10.13
N ASP A 395 16.46 -7.27 -10.72
CA ASP A 395 15.49 -8.06 -11.47
C ASP A 395 15.99 -8.45 -12.87
N ILE A 396 16.80 -7.61 -13.51
CA ILE A 396 17.31 -7.83 -14.89
C ILE A 396 18.53 -8.76 -14.89
N TYR A 397 19.46 -8.58 -13.94
CA TYR A 397 20.75 -9.29 -13.91
C TYR A 397 20.82 -10.28 -12.73
N ARG A 398 19.78 -11.11 -12.57
CA ARG A 398 19.69 -12.09 -11.47
C ARG A 398 20.92 -13.01 -11.41
N ASP A 399 21.43 -13.45 -12.56
CA ASP A 399 22.57 -14.35 -12.64
C ASP A 399 23.85 -13.72 -12.08
N VAL A 400 24.04 -12.41 -12.27
CA VAL A 400 25.20 -11.68 -11.73
C VAL A 400 25.11 -11.59 -10.21
N PHE A 401 23.93 -11.33 -9.69
CA PHE A 401 23.69 -11.21 -8.25
C PHE A 401 23.63 -12.58 -7.53
N ALA A 402 23.29 -13.66 -8.24
CA ALA A 402 23.35 -15.01 -7.71
C ALA A 402 24.76 -15.45 -7.30
N ALA A 403 25.80 -14.83 -7.88
CA ALA A 403 27.19 -15.05 -7.51
C ALA A 403 27.63 -14.33 -6.23
N ALA A 404 26.74 -13.57 -5.58
CA ALA A 404 27.03 -12.85 -4.35
C ALA A 404 27.32 -13.80 -3.17
N PRO A 405 28.13 -13.38 -2.18
CA PRO A 405 28.33 -14.13 -0.95
C PRO A 405 27.02 -14.49 -0.26
N GLU A 406 26.92 -15.69 0.33
CA GLU A 406 25.68 -16.19 0.96
C GLU A 406 25.04 -15.22 1.95
N LEU A 407 25.88 -14.52 2.72
CA LEU A 407 25.41 -13.49 3.68
C LEU A 407 24.66 -12.32 3.01
N LEU A 408 25.00 -12.00 1.77
CA LEU A 408 24.44 -10.86 1.03
C LEU A 408 23.33 -11.28 0.04
N LYS A 409 23.19 -12.57 -0.27
CA LYS A 409 22.13 -13.09 -1.16
C LYS A 409 20.74 -12.55 -0.81
N PRO A 410 20.26 -12.55 0.45
CA PRO A 410 18.93 -12.06 0.78
C PRO A 410 18.71 -10.59 0.41
N ILE A 411 19.76 -9.81 0.26
CA ILE A 411 19.70 -8.40 -0.15
C ILE A 411 19.69 -8.30 -1.67
N PHE A 412 20.51 -9.09 -2.36
CA PHE A 412 20.68 -9.01 -3.81
C PHE A 412 19.61 -9.76 -4.61
N ASP A 413 19.05 -10.83 -4.06
CA ASP A 413 18.02 -11.63 -4.73
C ASP A 413 16.65 -10.97 -4.75
N ASN A 414 16.48 -9.85 -4.04
CA ASN A 414 15.20 -9.14 -3.96
C ASN A 414 15.37 -7.66 -4.29
N SER A 415 14.79 -7.23 -5.41
CA SER A 415 14.85 -5.85 -5.92
C SER A 415 14.37 -4.82 -4.90
N LEU A 416 13.28 -5.15 -4.17
CA LEU A 416 12.74 -4.28 -3.12
C LEU A 416 13.74 -4.08 -1.98
N VAL A 417 14.37 -5.17 -1.54
CA VAL A 417 15.35 -5.12 -0.43
C VAL A 417 16.58 -4.35 -0.86
N LEU A 418 17.17 -4.69 -2.01
CA LEU A 418 18.36 -4.01 -2.53
C LEU A 418 18.11 -2.52 -2.72
N GLY A 419 17.01 -2.15 -3.38
CA GLY A 419 16.62 -0.75 -3.59
C GLY A 419 16.43 0.01 -2.28
N THR A 420 15.79 -0.61 -1.27
CA THR A 420 15.54 0.02 0.02
C THR A 420 16.82 0.17 0.85
N VAL A 421 17.64 -0.88 0.93
CA VAL A 421 18.92 -0.84 1.64
C VAL A 421 19.83 0.23 1.01
N CYS A 422 19.92 0.25 -0.31
CA CYS A 422 20.67 1.27 -1.06
C CYS A 422 20.15 2.68 -0.75
N ALA A 423 18.81 2.89 -0.76
CA ALA A 423 18.21 4.18 -0.46
C ALA A 423 18.50 4.65 0.96
N VAL A 424 18.39 3.77 1.95
CA VAL A 424 18.68 4.11 3.35
C VAL A 424 20.15 4.43 3.54
N LEU A 425 21.06 3.60 3.02
CA LEU A 425 22.51 3.81 3.14
C LEU A 425 22.95 5.11 2.46
N LEU A 426 22.52 5.33 1.21
CA LEU A 426 22.84 6.55 0.48
C LEU A 426 22.26 7.79 1.17
N ASN A 427 21.03 7.69 1.69
CA ASN A 427 20.42 8.81 2.44
C ASN A 427 21.21 9.14 3.70
N LEU A 428 21.71 8.15 4.43
CA LEU A 428 22.55 8.38 5.62
C LEU A 428 23.86 9.09 5.22
N VAL A 429 24.53 8.62 4.16
CA VAL A 429 25.77 9.22 3.66
C VAL A 429 25.52 10.65 3.15
N MET A 430 24.48 10.85 2.36
CA MET A 430 24.16 12.16 1.76
C MET A 430 23.66 13.20 2.78
N ARG A 431 23.33 12.79 4.02
CA ARG A 431 23.01 13.72 5.12
C ARG A 431 24.27 14.37 5.74
N ILE A 432 25.44 13.83 5.50
CA ILE A 432 26.70 14.39 5.98
C ILE A 432 26.88 15.80 5.38
N GLY A 433 27.14 16.79 6.24
CA GLY A 433 27.35 18.18 5.82
C GLY A 433 26.08 19.01 5.56
N VAL A 434 24.88 18.48 5.82
CA VAL A 434 23.64 19.28 5.77
C VAL A 434 23.55 20.16 7.02
N ARG A 435 23.68 21.47 6.84
CA ARG A 435 23.58 22.44 7.94
C ARG A 435 22.13 22.60 8.39
N ARG A 436 21.90 22.59 9.69
CA ARG A 436 20.56 22.78 10.29
C ARG A 436 20.11 24.23 10.34
N ARG A 437 21.05 25.18 10.26
CA ARG A 437 20.82 26.62 10.29
C ARG A 437 21.68 27.29 9.26
N VAL A 438 21.08 28.18 8.51
CA VAL A 438 21.74 29.00 7.50
C VAL A 438 21.29 30.44 7.73
N ARG A 439 22.18 31.41 7.51
CA ARG A 439 21.88 32.82 7.68
C ARG A 439 22.05 33.55 6.34
N LEU A 440 21.10 34.39 6.02
CA LEU A 440 21.20 35.37 4.93
C LEU A 440 21.41 36.73 5.58
N ALA A 441 22.49 37.42 5.24
CA ALA A 441 22.72 38.80 5.59
C ALA A 441 22.26 39.66 4.41
N LEU A 442 21.32 40.56 4.65
CA LEU A 442 20.82 41.50 3.66
C LEU A 442 21.29 42.90 4.10
N ALA A 443 21.87 43.67 3.20
CA ALA A 443 22.15 45.10 3.45
C ALA A 443 20.82 45.87 3.32
N ALA A 444 20.64 46.90 4.15
CA ALA A 444 19.40 47.65 4.20
C ALA A 444 19.04 48.37 2.87
N GLN A 445 20.01 48.52 1.98
CA GLN A 445 19.82 49.09 0.64
C GLN A 445 19.59 48.08 -0.47
N GLU A 446 19.77 46.80 -0.21
CA GLU A 446 19.62 45.68 -1.18
C GLU A 446 18.56 44.68 -0.71
N LEU A 447 17.35 45.18 -0.47
CA LEU A 447 16.17 44.31 -0.18
C LEU A 447 15.65 43.65 -1.46
N GLU A 448 16.53 42.85 -2.13
CA GLU A 448 16.15 42.13 -3.33
C GLU A 448 15.28 40.95 -2.97
N ARG A 449 14.02 41.02 -3.36
CA ARG A 449 13.05 39.90 -3.28
C ARG A 449 13.63 38.61 -3.85
N GLU A 450 14.35 38.72 -4.98
CA GLU A 450 14.98 37.58 -5.64
C GLU A 450 16.05 36.89 -4.79
N ALA A 451 16.83 37.62 -4.01
CA ALA A 451 17.84 37.05 -3.11
C ALA A 451 17.20 36.26 -1.98
N VAL A 452 16.11 36.76 -1.39
CA VAL A 452 15.32 36.05 -0.37
C VAL A 452 14.67 34.81 -0.94
N GLU A 453 14.06 34.93 -2.13
CA GLU A 453 13.39 33.82 -2.81
C GLU A 453 14.38 32.69 -3.13
N ARG A 454 15.50 33.04 -3.76
CA ARG A 454 16.57 32.05 -4.09
C ARG A 454 17.09 31.37 -2.82
N PHE A 455 17.40 32.15 -1.77
CA PHE A 455 17.88 31.60 -0.51
C PHE A 455 16.90 30.61 0.15
N LEU A 456 15.61 30.95 0.20
CA LEU A 456 14.59 30.13 0.81
C LEU A 456 14.29 28.90 -0.02
N PHE A 457 14.28 28.99 -1.38
CA PHE A 457 14.06 27.84 -2.24
C PHE A 457 15.26 26.86 -2.21
N GLU A 458 16.49 27.34 -2.27
CA GLU A 458 17.68 26.47 -2.21
C GLU A 458 17.78 25.74 -0.87
N ASN A 459 17.61 26.45 0.24
CA ASN A 459 17.67 25.82 1.55
C ASN A 459 16.43 24.97 1.85
N GLY A 460 15.26 25.37 1.37
CA GLY A 460 14.03 24.59 1.43
C GLY A 460 14.18 23.24 0.73
N ALA A 461 14.83 23.21 -0.43
CA ALA A 461 15.15 21.95 -1.14
C ALA A 461 16.10 21.06 -0.32
N ARG A 462 17.19 21.62 0.23
CA ARG A 462 18.13 20.90 1.11
C ARG A 462 17.46 20.29 2.35
N TRP A 463 16.44 20.95 2.89
CA TRP A 463 15.69 20.51 4.08
C TRP A 463 14.46 19.67 3.75
N ALA A 464 14.22 19.33 2.49
CA ALA A 464 13.03 18.64 2.03
C ALA A 464 11.72 19.32 2.43
N ALA A 465 11.68 20.64 2.35
CA ALA A 465 10.46 21.39 2.59
C ALA A 465 9.47 21.21 1.43
N ARG A 466 8.19 21.35 1.71
CA ARG A 466 7.17 21.38 0.66
C ARG A 466 7.22 22.74 -0.06
N ARG A 467 7.05 22.71 -1.37
CA ARG A 467 7.14 23.93 -2.20
C ARG A 467 6.15 25.01 -1.77
N ASP A 468 4.91 24.62 -1.43
CA ASP A 468 3.88 25.53 -0.93
C ASP A 468 4.23 26.21 0.41
N VAL A 469 4.96 25.49 1.28
CA VAL A 469 5.44 26.05 2.56
C VAL A 469 6.56 27.05 2.32
N VAL A 470 7.49 26.74 1.41
CA VAL A 470 8.59 27.65 1.05
C VAL A 470 8.03 28.90 0.38
N SER A 471 7.08 28.78 -0.54
CA SER A 471 6.44 29.92 -1.19
C SER A 471 5.72 30.85 -0.19
N ARG A 472 5.01 30.26 0.78
CA ARG A 472 4.39 31.04 1.87
C ARG A 472 5.43 31.74 2.77
N ALA A 473 6.55 31.06 3.05
CA ALA A 473 7.63 31.66 3.83
C ALA A 473 8.28 32.82 3.06
N VAL A 474 8.51 32.66 1.74
CA VAL A 474 8.98 33.78 0.88
C VAL A 474 8.05 34.97 0.98
N PHE A 475 6.76 34.75 0.77
CA PHE A 475 5.75 35.79 0.82
C PHE A 475 5.75 36.51 2.18
N GLY A 476 5.73 35.76 3.29
CA GLY A 476 5.74 36.35 4.63
C GLY A 476 7.03 37.14 4.95
N VAL A 477 8.21 36.60 4.53
CA VAL A 477 9.48 37.29 4.73
C VAL A 477 9.55 38.56 3.89
N VAL A 478 9.13 38.53 2.63
CA VAL A 478 9.11 39.70 1.75
C VAL A 478 8.20 40.80 2.31
N GLN A 479 6.99 40.44 2.77
CA GLN A 479 6.08 41.41 3.40
C GLN A 479 6.70 42.08 4.64
N VAL A 480 7.37 41.29 5.51
CA VAL A 480 8.04 41.86 6.69
C VAL A 480 9.17 42.80 6.28
N LEU A 481 9.94 42.43 5.25
CA LEU A 481 11.04 43.28 4.76
C LEU A 481 10.54 44.54 4.10
N GLU A 482 9.43 44.52 3.37
CA GLU A 482 8.78 45.70 2.80
C GLU A 482 8.33 46.70 3.89
N VAL A 483 7.79 46.19 5.00
CA VAL A 483 7.39 47.03 6.15
C VAL A 483 8.58 47.64 6.88
N ILE A 484 9.67 46.89 7.05
CA ILE A 484 10.89 47.35 7.71
C ILE A 484 11.67 48.33 6.81
N GLY A 485 11.65 48.11 5.50
CA GLY A 485 12.37 48.92 4.52
C GLY A 485 11.66 50.23 4.14
N THR A 486 10.38 50.44 4.49
CA THR A 486 9.71 51.70 4.35
C THR A 486 10.17 52.65 5.48
N PRO A 487 10.87 53.75 5.18
CA PRO A 487 11.18 54.71 6.20
C PRO A 487 9.86 55.19 6.83
N LEU A 488 9.76 55.05 8.15
CA LEU A 488 8.73 55.71 8.93
C LEU A 488 8.89 57.21 8.70
N GLY A 489 8.08 57.79 7.82
CA GLY A 489 8.01 59.21 7.56
C GLY A 489 7.50 60.00 8.76
#